data_0cf75e69e751990743f1862109e5a3e9
#
_entry.id   0cf75e69e751990743f1862109e5a3e9
#
_cell.length_a   1.000
_cell.length_b   1.000
_cell.length_c   1.000
_cell.angle_alpha   90.00
_cell.angle_beta   90.00
_cell.angle_gamma   90.00
#
_symmetry.space_group_name_H-M   'P 1'
#
loop_
_entity.id
_entity.type
_entity.pdbx_description
1 polymer ?
#
loop_
_entity_poly.entity_id
_entity_poly.type
_entity_poly.pdbx_seq_one_letter_code
_entity_poly.pdbx_strand_id
1 'polypeptide(L)'
;GQKDAEFMKFIELPQRVFPTTLEVALYKPRVKNSRNFAVSAPLDLLESSGWKIVDASEVCPDFDTYRRYIHQSKAEWSVAKGGYVVGRSGWFSCRSACYLAAGRPVVVQDTGFSKVLPVGEGVIGFGTSDEAEAGIREVEANYQRHAKAAQDIAEAYFDSDKVLNRLLEIAMGDKG
;
A
#
# COMPACT_ATOMS: atom_id res chain seq x y z
N GLY A 1 -13.67 3.51 -11.43
CA GLY A 1 -13.35 2.14 -11.10
C GLY A 1 -13.19 1.97 -9.61
N GLN A 2 -13.73 0.91 -9.10
CA GLN A 2 -13.63 0.55 -7.69
C GLN A 2 -12.29 -0.15 -7.43
N LYS A 3 -11.79 -0.06 -6.20
CA LYS A 3 -10.54 -0.71 -5.80
C LYS A 3 -10.66 -2.24 -5.80
N ASP A 4 -11.86 -2.76 -5.51
CA ASP A 4 -12.19 -4.17 -5.54
C ASP A 4 -11.97 -4.80 -6.93
N ALA A 5 -12.40 -4.13 -8.00
CA ALA A 5 -12.19 -4.59 -9.36
C ALA A 5 -10.69 -4.66 -9.74
N GLU A 6 -9.87 -3.73 -9.24
CA GLU A 6 -8.41 -3.80 -9.44
C GLU A 6 -7.79 -4.93 -8.61
N PHE A 7 -8.26 -5.13 -7.37
CA PHE A 7 -7.75 -6.20 -6.50
C PHE A 7 -7.98 -7.58 -7.11
N MET A 8 -9.14 -7.82 -7.72
CA MET A 8 -9.48 -9.10 -8.34
C MET A 8 -8.52 -9.53 -9.46
N LYS A 9 -7.84 -8.59 -10.11
CA LYS A 9 -6.80 -8.91 -11.12
C LYS A 9 -5.58 -9.63 -10.53
N PHE A 10 -5.40 -9.55 -9.22
CA PHE A 10 -4.27 -10.08 -8.46
C PHE A 10 -4.69 -11.15 -7.44
N ILE A 11 -5.89 -11.73 -7.62
CA ILE A 11 -6.48 -12.65 -6.64
C ILE A 11 -5.58 -13.87 -6.38
N GLU A 12 -4.87 -14.36 -7.39
CA GLU A 12 -3.98 -15.53 -7.32
C GLU A 12 -2.56 -15.20 -6.83
N LEU A 13 -2.28 -13.93 -6.52
CA LEU A 13 -0.93 -13.50 -6.14
C LEU A 13 -0.35 -14.28 -4.93
N PRO A 14 -1.11 -14.64 -3.88
CA PRO A 14 -0.57 -15.42 -2.77
C PRO A 14 0.00 -16.77 -3.19
N GLN A 15 -0.63 -17.45 -4.15
CA GLN A 15 -0.15 -18.72 -4.66
C GLN A 15 1.16 -18.56 -5.43
N ARG A 16 1.30 -17.44 -6.15
CA ARG A 16 2.49 -17.12 -6.94
C ARG A 16 3.70 -16.77 -6.07
N VAL A 17 3.49 -16.13 -4.93
CA VAL A 17 4.57 -15.67 -4.04
C VAL A 17 4.84 -16.60 -2.86
N PHE A 18 4.17 -17.77 -2.80
CA PHE A 18 4.43 -18.75 -1.75
C PHE A 18 5.95 -19.00 -1.58
N PRO A 19 6.50 -19.08 -0.36
CA PRO A 19 5.83 -19.16 0.95
C PRO A 19 5.52 -17.79 1.61
N THR A 20 5.70 -16.66 0.91
CA THR A 20 5.36 -15.33 1.45
C THR A 20 3.86 -15.23 1.70
N THR A 21 3.48 -14.84 2.91
CA THR A 21 2.07 -14.68 3.29
C THR A 21 1.58 -13.26 2.96
N LEU A 22 0.52 -13.17 2.16
CA LEU A 22 -0.20 -11.93 1.94
C LEU A 22 -1.42 -11.86 2.84
N GLU A 23 -1.49 -10.83 3.68
CA GLU A 23 -2.56 -10.61 4.65
C GLU A 23 -3.41 -9.41 4.26
N VAL A 24 -4.73 -9.54 4.38
CA VAL A 24 -5.69 -8.45 4.15
C VAL A 24 -6.48 -8.19 5.43
N ALA A 25 -6.35 -6.99 5.98
CA ALA A 25 -7.21 -6.54 7.07
C ALA A 25 -8.50 -5.96 6.48
N LEU A 26 -9.61 -6.65 6.70
CA LEU A 26 -10.95 -6.27 6.24
C LEU A 26 -11.86 -5.94 7.41
N TYR A 27 -12.67 -4.91 7.27
CA TYR A 27 -13.72 -4.64 8.23
C TYR A 27 -14.87 -5.65 8.05
N LYS A 28 -15.10 -6.46 9.07
CA LYS A 28 -16.23 -7.40 9.10
C LYS A 28 -17.43 -6.72 9.75
N PRO A 29 -18.52 -6.44 9.05
CA PRO A 29 -19.71 -5.81 9.64
C PRO A 29 -20.29 -6.72 10.73
N ARG A 30 -20.41 -6.23 11.96
CA ARG A 30 -20.96 -6.96 13.11
C ARG A 30 -22.47 -7.24 13.01
N VAL A 31 -23.18 -6.63 12.05
CA VAL A 31 -24.63 -6.76 11.89
C VAL A 31 -24.96 -7.12 10.46
N LYS A 32 -25.63 -8.27 10.26
CA LYS A 32 -26.09 -8.78 8.96
C LYS A 32 -27.08 -7.88 8.20
N ASN A 33 -27.60 -6.79 8.81
CA ASN A 33 -28.68 -5.96 8.27
C ASN A 33 -28.32 -4.48 8.08
N SER A 34 -27.06 -4.07 8.12
CA SER A 34 -26.73 -2.69 7.77
C SER A 34 -26.76 -2.54 6.26
N ARG A 35 -27.72 -1.77 5.74
CA ARG A 35 -27.81 -1.35 4.33
C ARG A 35 -26.66 -0.45 3.88
N ASN A 36 -25.64 -0.28 4.70
CA ASN A 36 -24.45 0.46 4.37
C ASN A 36 -23.49 -0.46 3.62
N PHE A 37 -23.31 -0.23 2.36
CA PHE A 37 -22.30 -0.61 1.39
C PHE A 37 -21.01 -1.29 1.93
N ALA A 38 -21.14 -2.26 2.82
CA ALA A 38 -20.17 -3.31 2.93
C ALA A 38 -20.41 -4.19 1.68
N VAL A 39 -19.75 -3.81 0.57
CA VAL A 39 -19.50 -4.78 -0.49
C VAL A 39 -18.96 -5.99 0.25
N SER A 40 -19.73 -7.08 0.27
CA SER A 40 -19.25 -8.33 0.85
C SER A 40 -18.08 -8.74 -0.02
N ALA A 41 -16.85 -8.44 0.48
CA ALA A 41 -15.67 -9.01 -0.12
C ALA A 41 -15.94 -10.52 -0.20
N PRO A 42 -15.67 -11.18 -1.33
CA PRO A 42 -15.90 -12.61 -1.47
C PRO A 42 -14.86 -13.34 -0.61
N LEU A 43 -15.11 -13.40 0.71
CA LEU A 43 -14.18 -13.94 1.71
C LEU A 43 -13.73 -15.35 1.34
N ASP A 44 -14.70 -16.20 0.96
CA ASP A 44 -14.43 -17.59 0.55
C ASP A 44 -13.46 -17.66 -0.64
N LEU A 45 -13.61 -16.73 -1.59
CA LEU A 45 -12.71 -16.66 -2.75
C LEU A 45 -11.31 -16.17 -2.34
N LEU A 46 -11.22 -15.19 -1.46
CA LEU A 46 -9.94 -14.69 -0.97
C LEU A 46 -9.18 -15.80 -0.22
N GLU A 47 -9.85 -16.47 0.73
CA GLU A 47 -9.26 -17.55 1.51
C GLU A 47 -8.83 -18.73 0.63
N SER A 48 -9.69 -19.17 -0.31
CA SER A 48 -9.36 -20.25 -1.25
C SER A 48 -8.22 -19.90 -2.20
N SER A 49 -8.00 -18.59 -2.47
CA SER A 49 -6.87 -18.09 -3.26
C SER A 49 -5.60 -17.90 -2.42
N GLY A 50 -5.63 -18.19 -1.12
CA GLY A 50 -4.45 -18.15 -0.25
C GLY A 50 -4.23 -16.84 0.50
N TRP A 51 -5.18 -15.90 0.44
CA TRP A 51 -5.12 -14.68 1.25
C TRP A 51 -5.41 -14.97 2.71
N LYS A 52 -4.56 -14.48 3.60
CA LYS A 52 -4.84 -14.47 5.03
C LYS A 52 -5.75 -13.29 5.37
N ILE A 53 -6.92 -13.57 5.94
CA ILE A 53 -7.91 -12.54 6.28
C ILE A 53 -7.92 -12.30 7.79
N VAL A 54 -7.77 -11.04 8.18
CA VAL A 54 -7.92 -10.60 9.57
C VAL A 54 -8.99 -9.52 9.68
N ASP A 55 -9.61 -9.42 10.85
CA ASP A 55 -10.62 -8.39 11.11
C ASP A 55 -9.93 -7.06 11.45
N ALA A 56 -10.12 -6.06 10.59
CA ALA A 56 -9.53 -4.74 10.78
C ALA A 56 -9.98 -4.08 12.09
N SER A 57 -11.18 -4.39 12.58
CA SER A 57 -11.69 -3.87 13.87
C SER A 57 -11.00 -4.47 15.09
N GLU A 58 -10.34 -5.61 14.92
CA GLU A 58 -9.57 -6.28 15.98
C GLU A 58 -8.09 -5.89 15.93
N VAL A 59 -7.52 -5.83 14.74
CA VAL A 59 -6.07 -5.58 14.58
C VAL A 59 -5.71 -4.09 14.50
N CYS A 60 -6.68 -3.23 14.12
CA CYS A 60 -6.48 -1.78 13.96
C CYS A 60 -7.65 -0.97 14.55
N PRO A 61 -8.09 -1.19 15.81
CA PRO A 61 -9.22 -0.48 16.41
C PRO A 61 -8.94 1.00 16.68
N ASP A 62 -7.66 1.37 16.83
CA ASP A 62 -7.21 2.72 17.14
C ASP A 62 -5.87 3.04 16.45
N PHE A 63 -5.38 4.25 16.67
CA PHE A 63 -4.14 4.73 16.05
C PHE A 63 -2.90 3.96 16.51
N ASP A 64 -2.80 3.62 17.79
CA ASP A 64 -1.63 2.94 18.35
C ASP A 64 -1.53 1.49 17.86
N THR A 65 -2.66 0.80 17.79
CA THR A 65 -2.73 -0.55 17.24
C THR A 65 -2.48 -0.56 15.73
N TYR A 66 -2.98 0.44 15.00
CA TYR A 66 -2.67 0.62 13.57
C TYR A 66 -1.17 0.83 13.33
N ARG A 67 -0.54 1.71 14.12
CA ARG A 67 0.91 1.92 14.08
C ARG A 67 1.67 0.62 14.36
N ARG A 68 1.25 -0.13 15.38
CA ARG A 68 1.84 -1.42 15.75
C ARG A 68 1.68 -2.45 14.63
N TYR A 69 0.52 -2.51 14.00
CA TYR A 69 0.24 -3.38 12.86
C TYR A 69 1.21 -3.10 11.71
N ILE A 70 1.43 -1.82 11.36
CA ILE A 70 2.44 -1.44 10.36
C ILE A 70 3.85 -1.90 10.77
N HIS A 71 4.26 -1.65 12.01
CA HIS A 71 5.57 -2.06 12.49
C HIS A 71 5.79 -3.57 12.53
N GLN A 72 4.74 -4.36 12.70
CA GLN A 72 4.79 -5.82 12.66
C GLN A 72 4.74 -6.39 11.24
N SER A 73 4.27 -5.61 10.29
CA SER A 73 4.26 -6.00 8.89
C SER A 73 5.68 -5.94 8.32
N LYS A 74 5.99 -6.86 7.42
CA LYS A 74 7.27 -6.84 6.69
C LYS A 74 7.28 -5.76 5.62
N ALA A 75 6.19 -5.66 4.86
CA ALA A 75 6.01 -4.71 3.76
C ALA A 75 4.52 -4.42 3.53
N GLU A 76 4.20 -3.41 2.75
CA GLU A 76 2.86 -3.21 2.19
C GLU A 76 2.81 -3.77 0.77
N TRP A 77 1.72 -4.48 0.45
CA TRP A 77 1.28 -4.68 -0.92
C TRP A 77 -0.10 -4.04 -1.11
N SER A 78 -0.31 -3.26 -2.16
CA SER A 78 -1.64 -2.73 -2.42
C SER A 78 -1.90 -2.31 -3.87
N VAL A 79 -3.18 -2.39 -4.26
CA VAL A 79 -3.70 -1.85 -5.51
C VAL A 79 -4.30 -0.46 -5.31
N ALA A 80 -4.41 0.30 -6.37
CA ALA A 80 -5.10 1.59 -6.40
C ALA A 80 -6.54 1.45 -6.95
N LYS A 81 -7.32 2.54 -6.97
CA LYS A 81 -8.58 2.57 -7.69
C LYS A 81 -8.30 2.62 -9.19
N GLY A 82 -9.06 1.86 -9.99
CA GLY A 82 -8.88 1.78 -11.43
C GLY A 82 -8.85 3.13 -12.14
N GLY A 83 -9.62 4.13 -11.66
CA GLY A 83 -9.57 5.49 -12.19
C GLY A 83 -8.21 6.18 -12.00
N TYR A 84 -7.50 5.89 -10.91
CA TYR A 84 -6.15 6.43 -10.68
C TYR A 84 -5.11 5.73 -11.56
N VAL A 85 -5.29 4.43 -11.80
CA VAL A 85 -4.40 3.63 -12.65
C VAL A 85 -4.52 4.08 -14.10
N VAL A 86 -5.74 4.08 -14.65
CA VAL A 86 -6.02 4.46 -16.04
C VAL A 86 -5.67 5.93 -16.30
N GLY A 87 -6.07 6.81 -15.39
CA GLY A 87 -5.82 8.26 -15.50
C GLY A 87 -4.38 8.67 -15.21
N ARG A 88 -3.51 7.75 -14.77
CA ARG A 88 -2.11 8.05 -14.40
C ARG A 88 -2.02 9.29 -13.49
N SER A 89 -2.88 9.34 -12.48
CA SER A 89 -3.12 10.54 -11.65
C SER A 89 -1.96 10.92 -10.72
N GLY A 90 -0.95 10.05 -10.57
CA GLY A 90 0.15 10.24 -9.63
C GLY A 90 -0.23 9.96 -8.17
N TRP A 91 -1.44 9.39 -7.92
CA TRP A 91 -1.90 9.13 -6.57
C TRP A 91 -1.01 8.12 -5.83
N PHE A 92 -0.53 8.52 -4.67
CA PHE A 92 0.21 7.68 -3.73
C PHE A 92 -0.54 7.65 -2.40
N SER A 93 -0.63 6.49 -1.74
CA SER A 93 -1.43 6.36 -0.53
C SER A 93 -0.74 6.96 0.69
N CYS A 94 -1.48 7.71 1.53
CA CYS A 94 -0.98 8.13 2.85
C CYS A 94 -0.62 6.91 3.73
N ARG A 95 -1.31 5.78 3.57
CA ARG A 95 -0.93 4.52 4.23
C ARG A 95 0.47 4.07 3.80
N SER A 96 0.77 4.10 2.51
CA SER A 96 2.10 3.74 1.98
C SER A 96 3.18 4.65 2.55
N ALA A 97 2.92 5.95 2.71
CA ALA A 97 3.83 6.87 3.39
C ALA A 97 4.09 6.46 4.85
N CYS A 98 3.05 5.98 5.57
CA CYS A 98 3.22 5.46 6.94
C CYS A 98 4.09 4.19 6.97
N TYR A 99 3.94 3.30 6.00
CA TYR A 99 4.81 2.11 5.89
C TYR A 99 6.26 2.52 5.63
N LEU A 100 6.49 3.42 4.69
CA LEU A 100 7.84 3.94 4.40
C LEU A 100 8.48 4.57 5.64
N ALA A 101 7.76 5.43 6.36
CA ALA A 101 8.22 6.06 7.60
C ALA A 101 8.58 5.04 8.70
N ALA A 102 7.91 3.89 8.72
CA ALA A 102 8.22 2.77 9.60
C ALA A 102 9.38 1.88 9.11
N GLY A 103 10.05 2.24 8.03
CA GLY A 103 11.08 1.42 7.39
C GLY A 103 10.54 0.14 6.78
N ARG A 104 9.29 0.17 6.30
CA ARG A 104 8.63 -0.95 5.64
C ARG A 104 8.50 -0.63 4.15
N PRO A 105 9.15 -1.39 3.27
CA PRO A 105 9.03 -1.18 1.83
C PRO A 105 7.60 -1.39 1.35
N VAL A 106 7.27 -0.78 0.23
CA VAL A 106 5.94 -0.88 -0.36
C VAL A 106 6.02 -1.38 -1.80
N VAL A 107 5.17 -2.36 -2.12
CA VAL A 107 4.94 -2.89 -3.47
C VAL A 107 3.53 -2.47 -3.87
N VAL A 108 3.40 -1.42 -4.67
CA VAL A 108 2.12 -0.73 -4.90
C VAL A 108 1.86 -0.50 -6.38
N GLN A 109 0.58 -0.59 -6.77
CA GLN A 109 0.19 -0.41 -8.16
C GLN A 109 0.50 1.01 -8.65
N ASP A 110 1.25 1.12 -9.75
CA ASP A 110 1.70 2.41 -10.29
C ASP A 110 0.55 3.19 -10.92
N THR A 111 0.28 4.34 -10.36
CA THR A 111 -0.69 5.33 -10.85
C THR A 111 -0.04 6.50 -11.59
N GLY A 112 1.25 6.42 -11.86
CA GLY A 112 2.06 7.51 -12.41
C GLY A 112 2.93 8.22 -11.37
N PHE A 113 2.87 7.83 -10.09
CA PHE A 113 3.73 8.39 -9.03
C PHE A 113 5.23 8.11 -9.29
N SER A 114 5.54 7.07 -10.04
CA SER A 114 6.91 6.72 -10.46
C SER A 114 7.63 7.83 -11.26
N LYS A 115 6.88 8.84 -11.73
CA LYS A 115 7.45 10.05 -12.36
C LYS A 115 7.99 11.07 -11.35
N VAL A 116 7.60 10.95 -10.09
CA VAL A 116 7.88 11.93 -9.03
C VAL A 116 8.66 11.30 -7.88
N LEU A 117 8.29 10.08 -7.49
CA LEU A 117 8.95 9.33 -6.43
C LEU A 117 10.00 8.39 -7.01
N PRO A 118 11.15 8.21 -6.35
CA PRO A 118 12.10 7.17 -6.72
C PRO A 118 11.45 5.80 -6.53
N VAL A 119 11.64 4.91 -7.51
CA VAL A 119 11.15 3.53 -7.51
C VAL A 119 12.31 2.56 -7.73
N GLY A 120 12.10 1.30 -7.38
CA GLY A 120 13.09 0.21 -7.50
C GLY A 120 13.65 -0.21 -6.15
N GLU A 121 13.83 0.70 -5.21
CA GLU A 121 14.21 0.40 -3.83
C GLU A 121 13.29 1.14 -2.86
N GLY A 122 12.82 0.45 -1.82
CA GLY A 122 11.87 0.99 -0.84
C GLY A 122 10.44 1.15 -1.38
N VAL A 123 10.30 1.65 -2.59
CA VAL A 123 9.04 1.74 -3.35
C VAL A 123 9.19 0.94 -4.63
N ILE A 124 8.36 -0.08 -4.82
CA ILE A 124 8.26 -0.84 -6.05
C ILE A 124 6.89 -0.61 -6.65
N GLY A 125 6.87 -0.04 -7.87
CA GLY A 125 5.66 0.15 -8.65
C GLY A 125 5.40 -1.06 -9.53
N PHE A 126 4.13 -1.49 -9.64
CA PHE A 126 3.72 -2.57 -10.55
C PHE A 126 2.48 -2.19 -11.36
N GLY A 127 2.31 -2.79 -12.52
CA GLY A 127 1.11 -2.71 -13.36
C GLY A 127 0.49 -4.07 -13.63
N THR A 128 1.29 -5.14 -13.56
CA THR A 128 0.89 -6.52 -13.85
C THR A 128 1.13 -7.46 -12.67
N SER A 129 0.55 -8.67 -12.74
CA SER A 129 0.76 -9.69 -11.70
C SER A 129 2.21 -10.19 -11.69
N ASP A 130 2.86 -10.25 -12.85
CA ASP A 130 4.27 -10.66 -12.95
C ASP A 130 5.19 -9.64 -12.30
N GLU A 131 4.93 -8.35 -12.50
CA GLU A 131 5.67 -7.27 -11.85
C GLU A 131 5.42 -7.23 -10.33
N ALA A 132 4.18 -7.50 -9.89
CA ALA A 132 3.84 -7.58 -8.47
C ALA A 132 4.58 -8.75 -7.79
N GLU A 133 4.60 -9.93 -8.41
CA GLU A 133 5.36 -11.09 -7.93
C GLU A 133 6.85 -10.78 -7.86
N ALA A 134 7.42 -10.26 -8.94
CA ALA A 134 8.83 -9.91 -9.00
C ALA A 134 9.21 -8.89 -7.91
N GLY A 135 8.37 -7.88 -7.69
CA GLY A 135 8.58 -6.87 -6.66
C GLY A 135 8.54 -7.45 -5.24
N ILE A 136 7.61 -8.37 -4.95
CA ILE A 136 7.55 -9.04 -3.65
C ILE A 136 8.79 -9.89 -3.42
N ARG A 137 9.20 -10.68 -4.43
CA ARG A 137 10.41 -11.53 -4.33
C ARG A 137 11.68 -10.71 -4.17
N GLU A 138 11.77 -9.55 -4.85
CA GLU A 138 12.91 -8.63 -4.72
C GLU A 138 12.99 -8.06 -3.30
N VAL A 139 11.88 -7.62 -2.72
CA VAL A 139 11.82 -7.16 -1.32
C VAL A 139 12.21 -8.28 -0.36
N GLU A 140 11.76 -9.51 -0.59
CA GLU A 140 12.14 -10.67 0.23
C GLU A 140 13.65 -10.94 0.20
N ALA A 141 14.23 -10.94 -0.99
CA ALA A 141 15.65 -11.26 -1.20
C ALA A 141 16.59 -10.19 -0.65
N ASN A 142 16.18 -8.92 -0.70
CA ASN A 142 17.03 -7.76 -0.38
C ASN A 142 16.41 -6.85 0.69
N TYR A 143 15.73 -7.43 1.68
CA TYR A 143 14.89 -6.72 2.65
C TYR A 143 15.57 -5.53 3.32
N GLN A 144 16.79 -5.69 3.83
CA GLN A 144 17.48 -4.62 4.57
C GLN A 144 17.76 -3.40 3.70
N ARG A 145 18.09 -3.61 2.43
CA ARG A 145 18.29 -2.55 1.45
C ARG A 145 17.00 -1.79 1.20
N HIS A 146 15.91 -2.52 0.97
CA HIS A 146 14.58 -1.92 0.78
C HIS A 146 14.07 -1.20 2.02
N ALA A 147 14.28 -1.75 3.21
CA ALA A 147 13.86 -1.13 4.46
C ALA A 147 14.59 0.21 4.71
N LYS A 148 15.90 0.27 4.43
CA LYS A 148 16.68 1.51 4.52
C LYS A 148 16.20 2.54 3.49
N ALA A 149 16.05 2.14 2.23
CA ALA A 149 15.55 3.02 1.17
C ALA A 149 14.14 3.55 1.47
N ALA A 150 13.26 2.74 2.09
CA ALA A 150 11.94 3.17 2.51
C ALA A 150 12.01 4.36 3.49
N GLN A 151 12.87 4.29 4.50
CA GLN A 151 13.06 5.40 5.45
C GLN A 151 13.62 6.65 4.77
N ASP A 152 14.60 6.49 3.89
CA ASP A 152 15.22 7.60 3.17
C ASP A 152 14.20 8.32 2.26
N ILE A 153 13.34 7.57 1.60
CA ILE A 153 12.25 8.13 0.79
C ILE A 153 11.22 8.85 1.69
N ALA A 154 10.84 8.26 2.82
CA ALA A 154 9.91 8.91 3.75
C ALA A 154 10.46 10.24 4.24
N GLU A 155 11.72 10.29 4.65
CA GLU A 155 12.38 11.50 5.10
C GLU A 155 12.53 12.55 3.98
N ALA A 156 12.83 12.11 2.77
CA ALA A 156 13.05 13.03 1.65
C ALA A 156 11.75 13.64 1.09
N TYR A 157 10.66 12.85 1.03
CA TYR A 157 9.44 13.20 0.28
C TYR A 157 8.20 13.38 1.14
N PHE A 158 8.16 12.85 2.38
CA PHE A 158 6.97 12.84 3.24
C PHE A 158 7.19 13.47 4.61
N ASP A 159 8.38 14.01 4.86
CA ASP A 159 8.65 14.80 6.07
C ASP A 159 7.77 16.06 6.07
N SER A 160 6.98 16.24 7.14
CA SER A 160 5.99 17.31 7.22
C SER A 160 6.61 18.70 7.15
N ASP A 161 7.77 18.90 7.77
CA ASP A 161 8.41 20.20 7.80
C ASP A 161 8.93 20.58 6.41
N LYS A 162 9.53 19.62 5.69
CA LYS A 162 10.00 19.82 4.31
C LYS A 162 8.83 20.11 3.37
N VAL A 163 7.76 19.31 3.45
CA VAL A 163 6.58 19.45 2.56
C VAL A 163 5.85 20.76 2.82
N LEU A 164 5.61 21.11 4.11
CA LEU A 164 4.88 22.32 4.47
C LEU A 164 5.70 23.59 4.17
N ASN A 165 7.00 23.59 4.44
CA ASN A 165 7.86 24.72 4.09
C ASN A 165 7.86 24.97 2.58
N ARG A 166 8.02 23.92 1.77
CA ARG A 166 7.94 24.02 0.31
C ARG A 166 6.59 24.54 -0.18
N LEU A 167 5.49 24.08 0.45
CA LEU A 167 4.15 24.56 0.13
C LEU A 167 4.01 26.07 0.42
N LEU A 168 4.53 26.52 1.57
CA LEU A 168 4.53 27.93 1.95
C LEU A 168 5.36 28.78 0.99
N GLU A 169 6.57 28.34 0.62
CA GLU A 169 7.42 29.01 -0.37
C GLU A 169 6.68 29.22 -1.70
N ILE A 170 6.05 28.15 -2.22
CA ILE A 170 5.27 28.23 -3.48
C ILE A 170 4.05 29.16 -3.33
N ALA A 171 3.32 29.06 -2.20
CA ALA A 171 2.10 29.84 -1.98
C ALA A 171 2.37 31.33 -1.74
N MET A 172 3.49 31.67 -1.11
CA MET A 172 3.87 33.06 -0.83
C MET A 172 4.53 33.75 -2.02
N GLY A 173 4.81 33.01 -3.08
CA GLY A 173 5.55 33.46 -4.25
C GLY A 173 7.02 33.71 -3.90
N ASP A 174 7.89 33.13 -4.66
CA ASP A 174 9.31 33.45 -4.59
C ASP A 174 9.46 34.93 -4.96
N LYS A 175 9.58 35.80 -3.96
CA LYS A 175 9.95 37.21 -4.15
C LYS A 175 11.46 37.26 -4.27
N GLY A 176 11.96 36.64 -5.34
CA GLY A 176 13.34 36.76 -5.77
C GLY A 176 13.45 37.73 -6.96
#